data_a8148525581dcb14bf58eea32833309e
#
_entry.id   a8148525581dcb14bf58eea32833309e
#
_cell.length_a   1.000
_cell.length_b   1.000
_cell.length_c   1.000
_cell.angle_alpha   90.00
_cell.angle_beta   90.00
_cell.angle_gamma   90.00
#
_symmetry.space_group_name_H-M   'P 1'
#
loop_
_entity.id
_entity.type
_entity.pdbx_description
1 polymer ?
#
loop_
_entity_poly.entity_id
_entity_poly.type
_entity_poly.pdbx_seq_one_letter_code
_entity_poly.pdbx_strand_id
1 'polypeptide(L)'
;MNKYNQIPVLIPFLFCACVAALPIDIAPKYAYTPRDIRILSVGDWGSAALGGYHLKNAENTADAMKIYASEYKPKLVLNTGDNFYYCGIHNTSDPQVSTDYVELFGNIGVPWYNTLGNHDYGFNPDAQLALNETIPNWVMDARYYHKRVVLDDAGNESIVLNIIVLDTNPCVADYRGDDRAKWDPCSIQYPTCAPMQGECMFHQNIIEQDCKTQLDWFNATLSSINARNSNNTEWVFVLGHHKADEIDVEDFQDLLSSNQVHLYLNGHNHNLEHYSIDGQAKYMTTGAGGMVIIGWKNGGVKLHKTSPTFKKWHKHTHGHGHGQTHEVKSMWSKIITGFTSHTFMDKGTKVKTEYWDTNQNVLYDFTISKQS
;
A
#
# COMPACT_ATOMS: atom_id res chain seq x y z
N MET A 1 -6.37 45.10 -77.50
CA MET A 1 -6.66 43.64 -77.73
C MET A 1 -5.64 42.83 -76.95
N ASN A 2 -5.94 42.48 -75.72
CA ASN A 2 -5.10 41.57 -74.92
C ASN A 2 -5.94 40.41 -74.41
N LYS A 3 -5.61 39.24 -74.91
CA LYS A 3 -6.22 37.96 -74.50
C LYS A 3 -5.48 37.51 -73.21
N TYR A 4 -6.18 37.43 -72.08
CA TYR A 4 -5.69 36.75 -70.89
C TYR A 4 -6.07 35.28 -70.97
N ASN A 5 -5.04 34.39 -71.02
CA ASN A 5 -5.16 32.96 -70.84
C ASN A 5 -5.35 32.69 -69.36
N GLN A 6 -6.47 32.04 -69.03
CA GLN A 6 -6.72 31.49 -67.73
C GLN A 6 -6.14 30.05 -67.67
N ILE A 7 -5.26 29.80 -66.73
CA ILE A 7 -4.75 28.46 -66.39
C ILE A 7 -5.64 27.91 -65.28
N PRO A 8 -6.20 26.69 -65.40
CA PRO A 8 -6.98 26.10 -64.34
C PRO A 8 -6.05 25.54 -63.25
N VAL A 9 -6.23 26.00 -62.01
CA VAL A 9 -5.56 25.46 -60.82
C VAL A 9 -6.24 24.16 -60.41
N LEU A 10 -5.58 23.03 -60.61
CA LEU A 10 -5.98 21.76 -60.05
C LEU A 10 -5.65 21.76 -58.54
N ILE A 11 -6.67 21.68 -57.68
CA ILE A 11 -6.52 21.48 -56.25
C ILE A 11 -6.50 19.95 -56.04
N PRO A 12 -5.42 19.36 -55.47
CA PRO A 12 -5.42 17.97 -55.12
C PRO A 12 -6.27 17.77 -53.85
N PHE A 13 -7.34 16.98 -53.97
CA PHE A 13 -8.06 16.47 -52.81
C PHE A 13 -7.16 15.47 -52.07
N LEU A 14 -6.66 15.88 -50.91
CA LEU A 14 -6.03 14.97 -49.96
C LEU A 14 -7.13 14.12 -49.31
N PHE A 15 -7.23 12.86 -49.70
CA PHE A 15 -8.00 11.87 -48.96
C PHE A 15 -7.29 11.60 -47.61
N CYS A 16 -7.80 12.15 -46.53
CA CYS A 16 -7.41 11.76 -45.19
C CYS A 16 -8.03 10.38 -44.92
N ALA A 17 -7.25 9.33 -45.07
CA ALA A 17 -7.64 8.00 -44.62
C ALA A 17 -7.63 8.00 -43.09
N CYS A 18 -8.80 8.18 -42.48
CA CYS A 18 -9.02 7.86 -41.09
C CYS A 18 -8.83 6.34 -40.91
N VAL A 19 -7.64 5.94 -40.49
CA VAL A 19 -7.43 4.58 -39.94
C VAL A 19 -8.19 4.57 -38.62
N ALA A 20 -9.38 3.99 -38.63
CA ALA A 20 -10.08 3.66 -37.41
C ALA A 20 -9.20 2.64 -36.65
N ALA A 21 -8.63 3.07 -35.55
CA ALA A 21 -7.99 2.15 -34.62
C ALA A 21 -9.09 1.17 -34.14
N LEU A 22 -8.99 -0.07 -34.52
CA LEU A 22 -9.83 -1.12 -33.97
C LEU A 22 -9.61 -1.12 -32.45
N PRO A 23 -10.66 -1.15 -31.63
CA PRO A 23 -10.50 -1.32 -30.21
C PRO A 23 -9.74 -2.63 -29.99
N ILE A 24 -8.61 -2.58 -29.32
CA ILE A 24 -7.93 -3.76 -28.83
C ILE A 24 -8.87 -4.34 -27.78
N ASP A 25 -9.60 -5.38 -28.16
CA ASP A 25 -10.45 -6.16 -27.28
C ASP A 25 -9.52 -6.94 -26.33
N ILE A 26 -9.08 -6.31 -25.27
CA ILE A 26 -8.37 -6.95 -24.15
C ILE A 26 -9.49 -7.67 -23.37
N ALA A 27 -9.91 -8.82 -23.86
CA ALA A 27 -10.78 -9.69 -23.09
C ALA A 27 -10.08 -9.94 -21.74
N PRO A 28 -10.74 -9.71 -20.60
CA PRO A 28 -10.12 -9.93 -19.30
C PRO A 28 -9.66 -11.38 -19.24
N LYS A 29 -8.39 -11.60 -18.86
CA LYS A 29 -7.73 -12.90 -18.81
C LYS A 29 -8.48 -13.91 -17.94
N TYR A 30 -9.46 -13.44 -17.19
CA TYR A 30 -10.33 -14.21 -16.29
C TYR A 30 -11.78 -13.71 -16.44
N ALA A 31 -12.72 -14.66 -16.58
CA ALA A 31 -14.15 -14.36 -16.55
C ALA A 31 -14.54 -14.04 -15.09
N TYR A 32 -14.70 -12.76 -14.77
CA TYR A 32 -15.26 -12.32 -13.49
C TYR A 32 -16.78 -12.41 -13.56
N THR A 33 -17.39 -12.82 -12.45
CA THR A 33 -18.84 -12.81 -12.33
C THR A 33 -19.35 -11.42 -11.94
N PRO A 34 -20.58 -11.03 -12.27
CA PRO A 34 -21.15 -9.74 -11.84
C PRO A 34 -21.19 -9.53 -10.32
N ARG A 35 -21.04 -10.59 -9.53
CA ARG A 35 -21.05 -10.57 -8.06
C ARG A 35 -19.65 -10.49 -7.42
N ASP A 36 -18.58 -10.48 -8.23
CA ASP A 36 -17.23 -10.38 -7.70
C ASP A 36 -16.97 -8.98 -7.14
N ILE A 37 -16.69 -8.90 -5.85
CA ILE A 37 -16.41 -7.65 -5.15
C ILE A 37 -14.91 -7.40 -5.17
N ARG A 38 -14.52 -6.17 -5.45
CA ARG A 38 -13.11 -5.77 -5.56
C ARG A 38 -12.75 -4.66 -4.59
N ILE A 39 -11.53 -4.72 -4.10
CA ILE A 39 -10.88 -3.65 -3.34
C ILE A 39 -9.46 -3.46 -3.88
N LEU A 40 -8.85 -2.32 -3.60
CA LEU A 40 -7.48 -2.00 -4.01
C LEU A 40 -6.55 -1.92 -2.81
N SER A 41 -5.24 -2.05 -3.04
CA SER A 41 -4.24 -1.68 -2.07
C SER A 41 -3.03 -1.03 -2.72
N VAL A 42 -2.40 -0.07 -2.00
CA VAL A 42 -1.23 0.69 -2.41
C VAL A 42 -0.54 1.27 -1.19
N GLY A 43 0.77 1.43 -1.23
CA GLY A 43 1.56 2.16 -0.25
C GLY A 43 2.71 2.90 -0.92
N ASP A 44 3.43 3.73 -0.16
CA ASP A 44 4.62 4.43 -0.62
C ASP A 44 4.35 5.31 -1.87
N TRP A 45 3.18 5.93 -1.89
CA TRP A 45 2.67 6.70 -3.03
C TRP A 45 2.90 8.21 -2.90
N GLY A 46 3.11 8.75 -1.68
CA GLY A 46 3.13 10.17 -1.37
C GLY A 46 4.42 10.89 -1.79
N SER A 47 4.85 10.71 -3.03
CA SER A 47 6.12 11.21 -3.54
C SER A 47 6.00 12.29 -4.62
N ALA A 48 4.79 12.76 -4.91
CA ALA A 48 4.56 13.72 -6.00
C ALA A 48 5.23 15.07 -5.71
N ALA A 49 5.19 15.56 -4.48
CA ALA A 49 5.83 16.82 -4.08
C ALA A 49 7.35 16.83 -4.29
N LEU A 50 8.00 15.67 -4.44
CA LEU A 50 9.43 15.57 -4.72
C LEU A 50 9.75 15.91 -6.19
N GLY A 51 8.76 15.93 -7.06
CA GLY A 51 8.92 16.23 -8.48
C GLY A 51 9.68 15.17 -9.27
N GLY A 52 10.02 15.50 -10.52
CA GLY A 52 10.82 14.64 -11.39
C GLY A 52 10.19 13.25 -11.62
N TYR A 53 10.99 12.20 -11.51
CA TYR A 53 10.52 10.82 -11.73
C TYR A 53 9.59 10.33 -10.61
N HIS A 54 9.69 10.86 -9.39
CA HIS A 54 8.81 10.53 -8.28
C HIS A 54 7.38 10.99 -8.55
N LEU A 55 7.23 12.27 -8.98
CA LEU A 55 5.93 12.78 -9.44
C LEU A 55 5.38 11.91 -10.56
N LYS A 56 6.21 11.59 -11.57
CA LYS A 56 5.75 10.77 -12.70
C LYS A 56 5.31 9.37 -12.30
N ASN A 57 5.98 8.75 -11.34
CA ASN A 57 5.60 7.46 -10.81
C ASN A 57 4.24 7.55 -10.09
N ALA A 58 4.05 8.54 -9.21
CA ALA A 58 2.80 8.75 -8.49
C ALA A 58 1.63 9.03 -9.44
N GLU A 59 1.83 9.91 -10.46
CA GLU A 59 0.85 10.17 -11.51
C GLU A 59 0.46 8.89 -12.26
N ASN A 60 1.44 8.12 -12.72
CA ASN A 60 1.18 6.89 -13.47
C ASN A 60 0.39 5.87 -12.62
N THR A 61 0.71 5.74 -11.33
CA THR A 61 -0.04 4.86 -10.42
C THR A 61 -1.47 5.37 -10.21
N ALA A 62 -1.63 6.67 -9.96
CA ALA A 62 -2.95 7.27 -9.77
C ALA A 62 -3.83 7.09 -11.01
N ASP A 63 -3.28 7.33 -12.20
CA ASP A 63 -4.00 7.16 -13.46
C ASP A 63 -4.37 5.68 -13.69
N ALA A 64 -3.46 4.76 -13.42
CA ALA A 64 -3.72 3.34 -13.54
C ALA A 64 -4.82 2.86 -12.56
N MET A 65 -4.80 3.34 -11.31
CA MET A 65 -5.84 3.05 -10.32
C MET A 65 -7.19 3.66 -10.70
N LYS A 66 -7.22 4.88 -11.29
CA LYS A 66 -8.45 5.51 -11.80
C LYS A 66 -9.05 4.71 -12.96
N ILE A 67 -8.22 4.25 -13.91
CA ILE A 67 -8.64 3.37 -15.01
C ILE A 67 -9.25 2.09 -14.44
N TYR A 68 -8.55 1.43 -13.53
CA TYR A 68 -9.06 0.24 -12.84
C TYR A 68 -10.38 0.52 -12.14
N ALA A 69 -10.48 1.62 -11.38
CA ALA A 69 -11.68 2.00 -10.65
C ALA A 69 -12.86 2.29 -11.58
N SER A 70 -12.62 2.89 -12.74
CA SER A 70 -13.67 3.15 -13.74
C SER A 70 -14.27 1.88 -14.31
N GLU A 71 -13.44 0.83 -14.50
CA GLU A 71 -13.83 -0.45 -15.09
C GLU A 71 -14.42 -1.41 -14.04
N TYR A 72 -13.73 -1.60 -12.93
CA TYR A 72 -14.02 -2.67 -11.96
C TYR A 72 -14.76 -2.22 -10.70
N LYS A 73 -14.95 -0.91 -10.47
CA LYS A 73 -15.74 -0.32 -9.36
C LYS A 73 -15.35 -0.88 -7.98
N PRO A 74 -14.09 -0.77 -7.55
CA PRO A 74 -13.66 -1.23 -6.24
C PRO A 74 -14.45 -0.53 -5.13
N LYS A 75 -14.59 -1.19 -3.98
CA LYS A 75 -15.36 -0.68 -2.84
C LYS A 75 -14.54 0.22 -1.92
N LEU A 76 -13.24 0.02 -1.86
CA LEU A 76 -12.32 0.75 -0.99
C LEU A 76 -10.87 0.58 -1.44
N VAL A 77 -9.98 1.36 -0.83
CA VAL A 77 -8.52 1.23 -0.94
C VAL A 77 -7.94 0.95 0.45
N LEU A 78 -7.02 0.01 0.53
CA LEU A 78 -6.18 -0.28 1.69
C LEU A 78 -4.82 0.37 1.46
N ASN A 79 -4.43 1.30 2.31
CA ASN A 79 -3.20 2.06 2.17
C ASN A 79 -2.18 1.66 3.24
N THR A 80 -1.00 1.25 2.81
CA THR A 80 0.04 0.68 3.67
C THR A 80 1.11 1.68 4.13
N GLY A 81 0.82 3.00 4.09
CA GLY A 81 1.68 4.02 4.68
C GLY A 81 2.67 4.67 3.72
N ASP A 82 3.53 5.52 4.28
CA ASP A 82 4.37 6.48 3.57
C ASP A 82 3.52 7.37 2.65
N ASN A 83 2.64 8.12 3.32
CA ASN A 83 1.62 8.93 2.69
C ASN A 83 2.18 10.25 2.17
N PHE A 84 3.27 10.77 2.80
CA PHE A 84 3.86 12.05 2.44
C PHE A 84 5.38 12.05 2.63
N TYR A 85 6.14 12.02 1.54
CA TYR A 85 7.61 12.04 1.57
C TYR A 85 8.18 13.46 1.64
N TYR A 86 9.35 13.67 2.34
CA TYR A 86 10.10 12.61 3.05
C TYR A 86 9.79 12.58 4.54
N CYS A 87 8.98 13.49 5.08
CA CYS A 87 8.88 13.74 6.50
C CYS A 87 7.45 13.84 7.02
N GLY A 88 6.47 13.41 6.23
CA GLY A 88 5.07 13.61 6.57
C GLY A 88 4.62 15.07 6.39
N ILE A 89 3.53 15.44 7.04
CA ILE A 89 2.93 16.77 6.97
C ILE A 89 2.96 17.47 8.33
N HIS A 90 2.95 18.82 8.32
CA HIS A 90 2.91 19.61 9.52
C HIS A 90 1.51 19.77 10.14
N ASN A 91 0.51 19.89 9.27
CA ASN A 91 -0.89 20.09 9.63
C ASN A 91 -1.79 19.75 8.44
N THR A 92 -3.11 19.81 8.65
CA THR A 92 -4.11 19.47 7.62
C THR A 92 -4.16 20.43 6.43
N SER A 93 -3.51 21.58 6.51
CA SER A 93 -3.39 22.55 5.41
C SER A 93 -2.06 22.46 4.67
N ASP A 94 -1.25 21.45 4.96
CA ASP A 94 0.02 21.22 4.26
C ASP A 94 -0.23 21.03 2.76
N PRO A 95 0.50 21.74 1.88
CA PRO A 95 0.33 21.63 0.43
C PRO A 95 0.42 20.21 -0.12
N GLN A 96 1.20 19.32 0.51
CA GLN A 96 1.33 17.93 0.10
C GLN A 96 -0.02 17.18 0.15
N VAL A 97 -0.92 17.55 1.06
CA VAL A 97 -2.27 16.95 1.12
C VAL A 97 -3.01 17.17 -0.21
N SER A 98 -2.91 18.36 -0.79
CA SER A 98 -3.51 18.65 -2.10
C SER A 98 -2.75 17.94 -3.21
N THR A 99 -1.44 18.15 -3.32
CA THR A 99 -0.64 17.71 -4.46
C THR A 99 -0.49 16.19 -4.53
N ASP A 100 -0.29 15.53 -3.40
CA ASP A 100 0.02 14.10 -3.38
C ASP A 100 -1.23 13.24 -3.26
N TYR A 101 -2.29 13.70 -2.56
CA TYR A 101 -3.51 12.91 -2.39
C TYR A 101 -4.71 13.43 -3.17
N VAL A 102 -5.16 14.68 -2.91
CA VAL A 102 -6.46 15.15 -3.44
C VAL A 102 -6.47 15.20 -4.97
N GLU A 103 -5.42 15.77 -5.56
CA GLU A 103 -5.31 15.94 -7.02
C GLU A 103 -5.04 14.62 -7.74
N LEU A 104 -4.21 13.75 -7.15
CA LEU A 104 -3.83 12.49 -7.79
C LEU A 104 -4.84 11.38 -7.52
N PHE A 105 -5.19 11.10 -6.28
CA PHE A 105 -5.94 9.90 -5.88
C PHE A 105 -7.37 10.19 -5.43
N GLY A 106 -7.70 11.43 -5.06
CA GLY A 106 -9.01 11.79 -4.49
C GLY A 106 -10.20 11.46 -5.41
N ASN A 107 -9.99 11.48 -6.72
CA ASN A 107 -11.01 11.17 -7.74
C ASN A 107 -11.31 9.66 -7.89
N ILE A 108 -10.61 8.78 -7.20
CA ILE A 108 -10.98 7.35 -7.15
C ILE A 108 -12.34 7.18 -6.45
N GLY A 109 -12.67 8.07 -5.50
CA GLY A 109 -14.03 8.26 -4.99
C GLY A 109 -14.54 7.17 -4.06
N VAL A 110 -13.66 6.36 -3.47
CA VAL A 110 -13.98 5.32 -2.49
C VAL A 110 -13.20 5.55 -1.19
N PRO A 111 -13.66 5.00 -0.04
CA PRO A 111 -12.93 5.12 1.22
C PRO A 111 -11.51 4.54 1.14
N TRP A 112 -10.54 5.28 1.69
CA TRP A 112 -9.15 4.88 1.88
C TRP A 112 -8.88 4.60 3.35
N TYR A 113 -8.57 3.37 3.69
CA TYR A 113 -8.19 2.97 5.05
C TYR A 113 -6.68 3.07 5.17
N ASN A 114 -6.22 4.06 5.93
CA ASN A 114 -4.84 4.53 5.90
C ASN A 114 -4.04 4.05 7.10
N THR A 115 -2.78 3.72 6.85
CA THR A 115 -1.73 3.42 7.82
C THR A 115 -0.66 4.51 7.78
N LEU A 116 0.07 4.74 8.88
CA LEU A 116 1.25 5.59 8.92
C LEU A 116 2.49 4.77 8.51
N GLY A 117 3.33 5.35 7.63
CA GLY A 117 4.66 4.86 7.35
C GLY A 117 5.74 5.59 8.14
N ASN A 118 7.00 5.16 8.00
CA ASN A 118 8.10 5.76 8.76
C ASN A 118 8.42 7.19 8.30
N HIS A 119 8.21 7.53 7.05
CA HIS A 119 8.33 8.90 6.55
C HIS A 119 7.27 9.83 7.14
N ASP A 120 6.09 9.33 7.47
CA ASP A 120 5.00 10.11 8.06
C ASP A 120 5.30 10.60 9.49
N TYR A 121 6.33 10.04 10.13
CA TYR A 121 6.73 10.34 11.51
C TYR A 121 7.71 11.52 11.64
N GLY A 122 8.20 12.08 10.52
CA GLY A 122 9.21 13.13 10.56
C GLY A 122 8.71 14.44 11.18
N PHE A 123 7.48 14.87 10.88
CA PHE A 123 6.88 16.09 11.43
C PHE A 123 5.74 15.77 12.40
N ASN A 124 4.51 15.77 11.94
CA ASN A 124 3.34 15.61 12.79
C ASN A 124 2.42 14.48 12.29
N PRO A 125 2.61 13.24 12.76
CA PRO A 125 1.76 12.13 12.32
C PRO A 125 0.29 12.31 12.73
N ASP A 126 -0.02 13.05 13.80
CA ASP A 126 -1.40 13.32 14.22
C ASP A 126 -2.16 14.25 13.28
N ALA A 127 -1.44 15.04 12.48
CA ALA A 127 -2.05 15.81 11.40
C ALA A 127 -2.75 14.91 10.37
N GLN A 128 -2.22 13.71 10.12
CA GLN A 128 -2.84 12.76 9.18
C GLN A 128 -4.11 12.11 9.76
N LEU A 129 -4.16 11.91 11.07
CA LEU A 129 -5.40 11.49 11.75
C LEU A 129 -6.49 12.56 11.58
N ALA A 130 -6.10 13.84 11.74
CA ALA A 130 -7.03 14.97 11.60
C ALA A 130 -7.56 15.16 10.16
N LEU A 131 -6.90 14.61 9.13
CA LEU A 131 -7.42 14.60 7.75
C LEU A 131 -8.74 13.83 7.64
N ASN A 132 -9.00 12.88 8.54
CA ASN A 132 -10.27 12.15 8.59
C ASN A 132 -11.51 13.06 8.71
N GLU A 133 -11.34 14.25 9.28
CA GLU A 133 -12.41 15.23 9.43
C GLU A 133 -12.56 16.18 8.23
N THR A 134 -11.50 16.34 7.44
CA THR A 134 -11.42 17.41 6.43
C THR A 134 -11.35 16.89 4.99
N ILE A 135 -10.84 15.69 4.78
CA ILE A 135 -10.66 15.10 3.46
C ILE A 135 -11.67 13.98 3.24
N PRO A 136 -12.58 14.10 2.28
CA PRO A 136 -13.52 13.04 1.93
C PRO A 136 -12.77 11.74 1.61
N ASN A 137 -13.31 10.63 2.08
CA ASN A 137 -12.78 9.28 1.86
C ASN A 137 -11.44 8.96 2.55
N TRP A 138 -10.82 9.87 3.27
CA TRP A 138 -9.66 9.58 4.11
C TRP A 138 -10.13 8.99 5.45
N VAL A 139 -9.86 7.70 5.69
CA VAL A 139 -10.23 7.02 6.93
C VAL A 139 -8.99 6.70 7.75
N MET A 140 -8.83 7.36 8.88
CA MET A 140 -7.75 7.15 9.84
C MET A 140 -8.22 7.56 11.23
N ASP A 141 -8.98 6.70 11.92
CA ASP A 141 -9.63 7.04 13.20
C ASP A 141 -8.63 7.21 14.35
N ALA A 142 -7.52 6.50 14.28
CA ALA A 142 -6.43 6.51 15.25
C ALA A 142 -5.14 5.99 14.57
N ARG A 143 -4.02 5.98 15.31
CA ARG A 143 -2.75 5.40 14.81
C ARG A 143 -2.89 3.91 14.52
N TYR A 144 -3.68 3.19 15.31
CA TYR A 144 -4.10 1.81 15.04
C TYR A 144 -5.59 1.67 15.36
N TYR A 145 -6.32 0.98 14.51
CA TYR A 145 -7.78 0.88 14.60
C TYR A 145 -8.34 -0.35 13.87
N HIS A 146 -9.62 -0.64 14.10
CA HIS A 146 -10.36 -1.73 13.47
C HIS A 146 -11.64 -1.20 12.82
N LYS A 147 -11.89 -1.63 11.59
CA LYS A 147 -13.15 -1.40 10.87
C LYS A 147 -13.74 -2.73 10.41
N ARG A 148 -15.02 -2.92 10.66
CA ARG A 148 -15.81 -4.00 10.09
C ARG A 148 -16.64 -3.45 8.92
N VAL A 149 -16.31 -3.87 7.71
CA VAL A 149 -16.92 -3.36 6.47
C VAL A 149 -17.74 -4.45 5.81
N VAL A 150 -19.02 -4.17 5.53
CA VAL A 150 -19.88 -5.03 4.70
C VAL A 150 -19.62 -4.62 3.26
N LEU A 151 -18.91 -5.46 2.51
CA LEU A 151 -18.55 -5.20 1.11
C LEU A 151 -19.73 -5.50 0.17
N ASP A 152 -20.52 -6.54 0.49
CA ASP A 152 -21.75 -6.89 -0.19
C ASP A 152 -22.77 -7.40 0.84
N ASP A 153 -23.99 -6.86 0.78
CA ASP A 153 -25.08 -7.24 1.67
C ASP A 153 -26.12 -8.06 0.91
N ALA A 154 -25.80 -9.34 0.74
CA ALA A 154 -26.71 -10.32 0.12
C ALA A 154 -27.44 -11.19 1.18
N GLY A 155 -27.73 -10.63 2.33
CA GLY A 155 -28.37 -11.35 3.45
C GLY A 155 -27.43 -12.42 4.04
N ASN A 156 -27.81 -13.69 3.96
CA ASN A 156 -27.00 -14.79 4.49
C ASN A 156 -25.68 -15.05 3.72
N GLU A 157 -25.46 -14.41 2.61
CA GLU A 157 -24.26 -14.50 1.76
C GLU A 157 -23.43 -13.21 1.80
N SER A 158 -23.59 -12.37 2.81
CA SER A 158 -22.87 -11.10 2.96
C SER A 158 -21.36 -11.32 3.02
N ILE A 159 -20.62 -10.52 2.25
CA ILE A 159 -19.15 -10.50 2.30
C ILE A 159 -18.73 -9.41 3.28
N VAL A 160 -18.10 -9.83 4.37
CA VAL A 160 -17.64 -8.94 5.44
C VAL A 160 -16.13 -8.99 5.54
N LEU A 161 -15.50 -7.81 5.59
CA LEU A 161 -14.08 -7.63 5.80
C LEU A 161 -13.82 -6.88 7.10
N ASN A 162 -13.05 -7.51 8.00
CA ASN A 162 -12.45 -6.82 9.14
C ASN A 162 -11.09 -6.28 8.70
N ILE A 163 -10.94 -4.98 8.72
CA ILE A 163 -9.70 -4.26 8.43
C ILE A 163 -9.09 -3.87 9.76
N ILE A 164 -7.93 -4.44 10.10
CA ILE A 164 -7.15 -4.07 11.28
C ILE A 164 -5.94 -3.29 10.80
N VAL A 165 -5.81 -2.06 11.21
CA VAL A 165 -4.68 -1.20 10.89
C VAL A 165 -3.77 -1.13 12.09
N LEU A 166 -2.49 -1.40 11.88
CA LEU A 166 -1.42 -1.32 12.87
C LEU A 166 -0.48 -0.17 12.54
N ASP A 167 -0.07 0.57 13.54
CA ASP A 167 1.06 1.49 13.46
C ASP A 167 2.34 0.72 13.81
N THR A 168 3.04 0.25 12.81
CA THR A 168 4.23 -0.58 13.01
C THR A 168 5.49 0.23 13.32
N ASN A 169 5.46 1.56 13.14
CA ASN A 169 6.64 2.42 13.30
C ASN A 169 7.24 2.36 14.71
N PRO A 170 6.47 2.50 15.82
CA PRO A 170 7.02 2.39 17.16
C PRO A 170 7.44 0.97 17.54
N CYS A 171 7.13 -0.01 16.71
CA CYS A 171 7.42 -1.43 16.94
C CYS A 171 8.65 -1.94 16.20
N VAL A 172 9.41 -1.04 15.56
CA VAL A 172 10.74 -1.31 14.96
C VAL A 172 11.81 -0.84 15.93
N ALA A 173 12.61 -1.76 16.45
CA ALA A 173 13.62 -1.47 17.49
C ALA A 173 14.68 -0.47 17.02
N ASP A 174 15.04 -0.54 15.73
CA ASP A 174 16.02 0.36 15.12
C ASP A 174 15.61 1.84 15.17
N TYR A 175 14.31 2.15 15.21
CA TYR A 175 13.80 3.52 15.31
C TYR A 175 13.78 4.05 16.75
N ARG A 176 13.80 3.17 17.75
CA ARG A 176 13.72 3.51 19.17
C ARG A 176 15.09 3.73 19.84
N GLY A 177 16.15 3.24 19.22
CA GLY A 177 17.49 3.33 19.77
C GLY A 177 18.08 4.73 19.67
N ASP A 178 19.02 5.05 20.61
CA ASP A 178 19.78 6.30 20.60
C ASP A 178 20.85 6.33 19.50
N ASP A 179 21.13 5.20 18.86
CA ASP A 179 22.11 5.07 17.79
C ASP A 179 21.55 5.54 16.45
N ARG A 180 21.68 6.85 16.22
CA ARG A 180 21.30 7.48 14.94
C ARG A 180 22.18 7.07 13.74
N ALA A 181 23.05 6.06 13.89
CA ALA A 181 23.74 5.44 12.76
C ALA A 181 22.80 4.57 11.91
N LYS A 182 21.64 4.22 12.43
CA LYS A 182 20.57 3.56 11.70
C LYS A 182 19.72 4.60 10.94
N TRP A 183 18.81 4.13 10.10
CA TRP A 183 17.99 5.03 9.31
C TRP A 183 17.11 5.93 10.22
N ASP A 184 17.26 7.22 10.05
CA ASP A 184 16.50 8.26 10.73
C ASP A 184 16.43 9.48 9.77
N PRO A 185 15.26 9.93 9.33
CA PRO A 185 15.13 11.03 8.38
C PRO A 185 15.67 12.37 8.95
N CYS A 186 15.82 12.47 10.27
CA CYS A 186 16.36 13.65 10.94
C CYS A 186 17.89 13.60 11.14
N SER A 187 18.53 12.47 10.82
CA SER A 187 19.95 12.30 11.09
C SER A 187 20.81 13.07 10.09
N ILE A 188 22.02 13.46 10.51
CA ILE A 188 23.03 14.09 9.61
C ILE A 188 23.46 13.10 8.52
N GLN A 189 23.45 11.81 8.82
CA GLN A 189 23.91 10.76 7.91
C GLN A 189 22.88 10.47 6.79
N TYR A 190 21.58 10.60 7.10
CA TYR A 190 20.48 10.32 6.18
C TYR A 190 19.45 11.47 6.19
N PRO A 191 19.85 12.74 5.91
CA PRO A 191 18.96 13.88 6.03
C PRO A 191 17.97 13.87 4.87
N THR A 192 16.80 13.29 5.08
CA THR A 192 15.70 13.35 4.10
C THR A 192 14.77 14.52 4.36
N CYS A 193 14.72 15.02 5.62
CA CYS A 193 14.00 16.25 5.97
C CYS A 193 14.89 17.46 5.71
N ALA A 194 14.54 18.27 4.74
CA ALA A 194 15.28 19.51 4.48
C ALA A 194 15.16 20.47 5.68
N PRO A 195 16.23 21.16 6.10
CA PRO A 195 16.21 22.07 7.24
C PRO A 195 15.16 23.19 7.14
N MET A 196 14.74 23.53 5.93
CA MET A 196 13.73 24.57 5.67
C MET A 196 12.28 24.09 5.84
N GLN A 197 12.04 22.80 6.02
CA GLN A 197 10.71 22.23 6.16
C GLN A 197 10.20 22.17 7.60
N GLY A 198 11.05 22.50 8.56
CA GLY A 198 10.71 22.53 9.99
C GLY A 198 11.59 21.61 10.84
N GLU A 199 11.27 21.54 12.13
CA GLU A 199 11.95 20.66 13.07
C GLU A 199 11.51 19.22 12.86
N CYS A 200 12.48 18.34 12.65
CA CYS A 200 12.21 16.92 12.47
C CYS A 200 12.10 16.22 13.82
N MET A 201 10.96 15.60 14.10
CA MET A 201 10.56 15.02 15.38
C MET A 201 10.52 13.48 15.34
N PHE A 202 11.09 12.83 14.34
CA PHE A 202 10.94 11.40 14.09
C PHE A 202 11.13 10.54 15.34
N HIS A 203 12.30 10.64 15.97
CA HIS A 203 12.63 9.83 17.15
C HIS A 203 11.67 10.11 18.32
N GLN A 204 11.37 11.40 18.59
CA GLN A 204 10.45 11.80 19.65
C GLN A 204 9.05 11.20 19.41
N ASN A 205 8.53 11.33 18.20
CA ASN A 205 7.21 10.78 17.83
C ASN A 205 7.16 9.25 17.98
N ILE A 206 8.27 8.55 17.74
CA ILE A 206 8.39 7.10 17.88
C ILE A 206 8.40 6.68 19.36
N ILE A 207 9.26 7.29 20.19
CA ILE A 207 9.42 6.86 21.59
C ILE A 207 8.23 7.17 22.47
N GLU A 208 7.41 8.14 22.10
CA GLU A 208 6.14 8.47 22.78
C GLU A 208 5.08 7.38 22.61
N GLN A 209 5.23 6.48 21.65
CA GLN A 209 4.26 5.40 21.40
C GLN A 209 4.65 4.11 22.11
N ASP A 210 3.67 3.43 22.67
CA ASP A 210 3.86 2.15 23.34
C ASP A 210 3.42 0.97 22.46
N CYS A 211 4.41 0.25 21.93
CA CYS A 211 4.19 -0.92 21.09
C CYS A 211 3.48 -2.06 21.82
N LYS A 212 3.74 -2.24 23.12
CA LYS A 212 3.11 -3.30 23.95
C LYS A 212 1.60 -3.08 24.08
N THR A 213 1.18 -1.84 24.36
CA THR A 213 -0.24 -1.49 24.42
C THR A 213 -0.94 -1.79 23.10
N GLN A 214 -0.29 -1.53 21.96
CA GLN A 214 -0.85 -1.86 20.65
C GLN A 214 -0.95 -3.39 20.43
N LEU A 215 0.05 -4.16 20.84
CA LEU A 215 0.01 -5.63 20.76
C LEU A 215 -1.16 -6.19 21.57
N ASP A 216 -1.35 -5.71 22.81
CA ASP A 216 -2.45 -6.15 23.68
C ASP A 216 -3.82 -5.81 23.08
N TRP A 217 -3.94 -4.60 22.50
CA TRP A 217 -5.14 -4.20 21.76
C TRP A 217 -5.39 -5.08 20.53
N PHE A 218 -4.35 -5.42 19.76
CA PHE A 218 -4.46 -6.29 18.59
C PHE A 218 -4.96 -7.68 18.98
N ASN A 219 -4.40 -8.27 20.04
CA ASN A 219 -4.84 -9.55 20.57
C ASN A 219 -6.32 -9.51 21.04
N ALA A 220 -6.71 -8.46 21.77
CA ALA A 220 -8.09 -8.29 22.21
C ALA A 220 -9.05 -8.11 21.03
N THR A 221 -8.64 -7.40 19.99
CA THR A 221 -9.41 -7.19 18.76
C THR A 221 -9.63 -8.50 18.01
N LEU A 222 -8.58 -9.29 17.78
CA LEU A 222 -8.69 -10.61 17.15
C LEU A 222 -9.59 -11.54 17.97
N SER A 223 -9.46 -11.56 19.29
CA SER A 223 -10.30 -12.35 20.19
C SER A 223 -11.78 -11.97 20.08
N SER A 224 -12.07 -10.66 20.01
CA SER A 224 -13.43 -10.15 19.82
C SER A 224 -14.02 -10.53 18.45
N ILE A 225 -13.22 -10.44 17.39
CA ILE A 225 -13.64 -10.87 16.04
C ILE A 225 -13.93 -12.36 16.06
N ASN A 226 -13.06 -13.19 16.64
CA ASN A 226 -13.23 -14.64 16.69
C ASN A 226 -14.48 -15.06 17.45
N ALA A 227 -14.77 -14.43 18.60
CA ALA A 227 -15.96 -14.69 19.38
C ALA A 227 -17.26 -14.43 18.58
N ARG A 228 -17.26 -13.41 17.73
CA ARG A 228 -18.40 -13.07 16.84
C ARG A 228 -18.43 -13.94 15.59
N ASN A 229 -17.25 -14.28 15.04
CA ASN A 229 -17.06 -14.96 13.76
C ASN A 229 -16.69 -16.43 13.94
N SER A 230 -17.36 -17.14 14.87
CA SER A 230 -17.05 -18.53 15.23
C SER A 230 -17.09 -19.51 14.04
N ASN A 231 -17.85 -19.19 12.99
CA ASN A 231 -17.97 -19.99 11.77
C ASN A 231 -16.98 -19.55 10.66
N ASN A 232 -16.02 -18.66 10.96
CA ASN A 232 -15.03 -18.14 10.01
C ASN A 232 -15.64 -17.58 8.71
N THR A 233 -16.78 -16.88 8.82
CA THR A 233 -17.50 -16.32 7.66
C THR A 233 -17.00 -14.95 7.24
N GLU A 234 -16.31 -14.22 8.13
CA GLU A 234 -15.75 -12.89 7.85
C GLU A 234 -14.25 -12.99 7.50
N TRP A 235 -13.81 -12.10 6.63
CA TRP A 235 -12.39 -11.94 6.32
C TRP A 235 -11.70 -11.03 7.36
N VAL A 236 -10.43 -11.27 7.61
CA VAL A 236 -9.57 -10.43 8.45
C VAL A 236 -8.30 -10.11 7.67
N PHE A 237 -8.17 -8.84 7.28
CA PHE A 237 -6.96 -8.29 6.68
C PHE A 237 -6.29 -7.36 7.68
N VAL A 238 -4.99 -7.50 7.84
CA VAL A 238 -4.18 -6.67 8.73
C VAL A 238 -3.25 -5.82 7.87
N LEU A 239 -3.25 -4.52 8.12
CA LEU A 239 -2.39 -3.55 7.47
C LEU A 239 -1.32 -3.08 8.45
N GLY A 240 -0.09 -3.02 7.98
CA GLY A 240 1.01 -2.33 8.63
C GLY A 240 1.88 -1.68 7.57
N HIS A 241 2.89 -0.91 7.97
CA HIS A 241 3.83 -0.36 7.00
C HIS A 241 5.04 -1.27 6.77
N HIS A 242 5.62 -1.80 7.83
CA HIS A 242 6.81 -2.66 7.77
C HIS A 242 6.44 -4.12 7.46
N LYS A 243 7.39 -4.85 6.89
CA LYS A 243 7.23 -6.31 6.77
C LYS A 243 7.11 -6.93 8.16
N ALA A 244 6.39 -8.03 8.25
CA ALA A 244 6.13 -8.68 9.54
C ALA A 244 7.42 -9.09 10.28
N ASP A 245 8.50 -9.41 9.56
CA ASP A 245 9.82 -9.74 10.11
C ASP A 245 10.67 -8.53 10.52
N GLU A 246 10.18 -7.31 10.29
CA GLU A 246 10.81 -6.05 10.72
C GLU A 246 10.19 -5.50 12.02
N ILE A 247 9.04 -6.05 12.45
CA ILE A 247 8.34 -5.67 13.68
C ILE A 247 8.94 -6.48 14.83
N ASP A 248 9.90 -5.92 15.56
CA ASP A 248 10.79 -6.68 16.44
C ASP A 248 10.88 -6.17 17.91
N VAL A 249 10.15 -5.11 18.28
CA VAL A 249 10.03 -4.64 19.67
C VAL A 249 9.18 -5.61 20.49
N GLU A 250 8.06 -6.04 19.94
CA GLU A 250 7.13 -7.00 20.54
C GLU A 250 6.79 -8.09 19.53
N ASP A 251 6.23 -9.21 20.01
CA ASP A 251 5.95 -10.38 19.19
C ASP A 251 4.59 -10.31 18.49
N PHE A 252 4.53 -9.57 17.37
CA PHE A 252 3.34 -9.53 16.53
C PHE A 252 3.17 -10.79 15.67
N GLN A 253 4.27 -11.53 15.42
CA GLN A 253 4.25 -12.66 14.49
C GLN A 253 3.34 -13.78 14.97
N ASP A 254 3.25 -14.05 16.28
CA ASP A 254 2.34 -15.06 16.82
C ASP A 254 0.87 -14.76 16.48
N LEU A 255 0.45 -13.48 16.54
CA LEU A 255 -0.90 -13.06 16.17
C LEU A 255 -1.08 -13.03 14.66
N LEU A 256 -0.11 -12.52 13.90
CA LEU A 256 -0.16 -12.44 12.43
C LEU A 256 -0.19 -13.84 11.81
N SER A 257 0.51 -14.82 12.39
CA SER A 257 0.52 -16.22 11.93
C SER A 257 -0.76 -16.97 12.27
N SER A 258 -1.60 -16.47 13.17
CA SER A 258 -2.84 -17.14 13.56
C SER A 258 -3.76 -17.39 12.35
N ASN A 259 -4.56 -18.46 12.41
CA ASN A 259 -5.53 -18.79 11.36
C ASN A 259 -6.66 -17.76 11.22
N GLN A 260 -6.78 -16.82 12.16
CA GLN A 260 -7.75 -15.73 12.12
C GLN A 260 -7.35 -14.63 11.13
N VAL A 261 -6.04 -14.38 10.95
CA VAL A 261 -5.52 -13.43 9.99
C VAL A 261 -5.39 -14.11 8.64
N HIS A 262 -6.14 -13.60 7.64
CA HIS A 262 -6.16 -14.16 6.30
C HIS A 262 -5.10 -13.53 5.38
N LEU A 263 -4.79 -12.25 5.56
CA LEU A 263 -3.80 -11.52 4.78
C LEU A 263 -3.16 -10.42 5.62
N TYR A 264 -1.84 -10.31 5.56
CA TYR A 264 -1.06 -9.16 6.05
C TYR A 264 -0.51 -8.37 4.87
N LEU A 265 -0.80 -7.07 4.85
CA LEU A 265 -0.37 -6.14 3.81
C LEU A 265 0.61 -5.12 4.40
N ASN A 266 1.71 -4.90 3.70
CA ASN A 266 2.69 -3.88 4.07
C ASN A 266 3.20 -3.07 2.86
N GLY A 267 3.86 -1.95 3.15
CA GLY A 267 4.60 -1.09 2.23
C GLY A 267 6.11 -1.19 2.45
N HIS A 268 6.77 -0.04 2.62
CA HIS A 268 8.14 0.18 3.06
C HIS A 268 9.24 -0.22 2.05
N ASN A 269 9.16 -1.37 1.42
CA ASN A 269 10.24 -1.92 0.59
C ASN A 269 10.25 -1.41 -0.86
N HIS A 270 9.41 -0.45 -1.23
CA HIS A 270 9.32 0.17 -2.56
C HIS A 270 9.28 -0.85 -3.70
N ASN A 271 8.58 -1.97 -3.49
CA ASN A 271 8.40 -3.04 -4.46
C ASN A 271 6.99 -3.65 -4.35
N LEU A 272 6.70 -4.55 -5.27
CA LEU A 272 5.58 -5.47 -5.18
C LEU A 272 6.15 -6.85 -4.83
N GLU A 273 5.65 -7.48 -3.75
CA GLU A 273 6.17 -8.77 -3.30
C GLU A 273 5.07 -9.64 -2.68
N HIS A 274 5.11 -10.94 -2.96
CA HIS A 274 4.39 -11.98 -2.24
C HIS A 274 5.40 -12.84 -1.50
N TYR A 275 5.23 -13.00 -0.18
CA TYR A 275 6.17 -13.76 0.64
C TYR A 275 5.45 -14.65 1.65
N SER A 276 6.19 -15.62 2.18
CA SER A 276 5.71 -16.50 3.24
C SER A 276 6.59 -16.36 4.48
N ILE A 277 5.99 -16.58 5.65
CA ILE A 277 6.68 -16.77 6.91
C ILE A 277 6.28 -18.15 7.44
N ASP A 278 7.25 -19.00 7.75
CA ASP A 278 7.08 -20.38 8.18
C ASP A 278 6.13 -21.20 7.28
N GLY A 279 6.26 -20.98 5.97
CA GLY A 279 5.44 -21.63 4.95
C GLY A 279 4.04 -21.05 4.78
N GLN A 280 3.59 -20.10 5.60
CA GLN A 280 2.31 -19.43 5.44
C GLN A 280 2.43 -18.30 4.40
N ALA A 281 1.83 -18.49 3.23
CA ALA A 281 1.88 -17.56 2.09
C ALA A 281 0.75 -16.51 2.14
N LYS A 282 0.62 -15.80 3.25
CA LYS A 282 -0.42 -14.78 3.49
C LYS A 282 0.13 -13.39 3.77
N TYR A 283 1.34 -13.11 3.29
CA TYR A 283 2.04 -11.86 3.50
C TYR A 283 2.35 -11.22 2.15
N MET A 284 2.14 -9.92 2.05
CA MET A 284 2.37 -9.20 0.80
C MET A 284 2.84 -7.77 1.01
N THR A 285 3.71 -7.30 0.10
CA THR A 285 4.14 -5.91 0.00
C THR A 285 3.48 -5.25 -1.21
N THR A 286 2.92 -4.07 -1.01
CA THR A 286 2.33 -3.21 -2.04
C THR A 286 2.92 -1.79 -1.98
N GLY A 287 4.23 -1.67 -1.70
CA GLY A 287 4.97 -0.43 -1.48
C GLY A 287 5.49 0.23 -2.76
N ALA A 288 4.75 0.17 -3.85
CA ALA A 288 5.24 0.60 -5.17
C ALA A 288 4.42 1.75 -5.79
N GLY A 289 3.70 2.53 -4.97
CA GLY A 289 2.77 3.56 -5.43
C GLY A 289 3.41 4.78 -6.08
N GLY A 290 4.64 5.13 -5.68
CA GLY A 290 5.34 6.32 -6.21
C GLY A 290 6.85 6.29 -5.98
N MET A 291 7.28 5.83 -4.82
CA MET A 291 8.69 5.91 -4.36
C MET A 291 9.58 4.77 -4.90
N VAL A 292 9.32 4.31 -6.12
CA VAL A 292 10.14 3.26 -6.77
C VAL A 292 11.34 3.86 -7.48
N ILE A 293 12.55 3.41 -7.15
CA ILE A 293 13.80 3.83 -7.81
C ILE A 293 14.29 2.68 -8.70
N ILE A 294 14.06 2.78 -10.00
CA ILE A 294 14.51 1.80 -10.97
C ILE A 294 15.96 2.07 -11.35
N GLY A 295 16.84 1.08 -11.17
CA GLY A 295 18.20 1.12 -11.69
C GLY A 295 19.26 1.76 -10.79
N TRP A 296 19.01 1.98 -9.53
CA TRP A 296 20.02 2.46 -8.59
C TRP A 296 21.08 1.39 -8.30
N LYS A 297 22.09 1.39 -9.13
CA LYS A 297 23.32 0.63 -8.89
C LYS A 297 24.27 1.56 -8.11
N ASN A 298 24.55 1.20 -6.85
CA ASN A 298 25.56 1.78 -5.96
C ASN A 298 25.17 3.07 -5.21
N GLY A 299 24.94 2.90 -3.93
CA GLY A 299 25.17 3.93 -2.92
C GLY A 299 23.98 4.29 -2.05
N GLY A 300 23.83 3.62 -0.93
CA GLY A 300 23.35 4.27 0.27
C GLY A 300 22.07 3.83 0.92
N VAL A 301 21.23 3.03 0.35
CA VAL A 301 20.33 2.17 1.12
C VAL A 301 20.64 0.76 0.67
N LYS A 302 20.97 -0.13 1.57
CA LYS A 302 21.00 -1.55 1.25
C LYS A 302 19.57 -1.94 0.89
N LEU A 303 19.20 -1.80 -0.39
CA LEU A 303 18.12 -2.60 -0.94
C LEU A 303 18.46 -4.02 -0.51
N HIS A 304 17.64 -4.59 0.36
CA HIS A 304 17.76 -6.00 0.65
C HIS A 304 17.71 -6.68 -0.71
N LYS A 305 18.88 -7.19 -1.16
CA LYS A 305 18.99 -7.89 -2.42
C LYS A 305 17.88 -8.92 -2.41
N THR A 306 16.94 -8.81 -3.34
CA THR A 306 15.99 -9.86 -3.68
C THR A 306 16.75 -11.00 -4.33
N SER A 307 17.53 -11.68 -3.55
CA SER A 307 18.00 -13.03 -3.80
C SER A 307 17.08 -13.92 -2.96
N PRO A 308 16.71 -15.12 -3.40
CA PRO A 308 16.00 -16.06 -2.55
C PRO A 308 16.95 -16.52 -1.43
N THR A 309 17.25 -15.64 -0.53
CA THR A 309 18.07 -15.91 0.65
C THR A 309 17.12 -16.07 1.81
N PHE A 310 17.05 -17.30 2.29
CA PHE A 310 16.49 -17.61 3.60
C PHE A 310 17.12 -16.68 4.63
N LYS A 311 16.39 -15.65 5.11
CA LYS A 311 16.76 -14.94 6.30
C LYS A 311 16.21 -15.73 7.49
N LYS A 312 17.11 -16.25 8.32
CA LYS A 312 16.75 -16.65 9.67
C LYS A 312 16.69 -15.37 10.49
N TRP A 313 15.50 -14.98 10.88
CA TRP A 313 15.31 -13.91 11.85
C TRP A 313 15.42 -14.47 13.25
N HIS A 314 16.23 -13.84 14.11
CA HIS A 314 16.37 -14.22 15.51
C HIS A 314 15.59 -13.20 16.34
N LYS A 315 14.60 -13.67 17.06
CA LYS A 315 13.87 -12.88 18.06
C LYS A 315 14.88 -12.40 19.12
N HIS A 316 15.06 -11.11 19.25
CA HIS A 316 15.73 -10.55 20.42
C HIS A 316 14.74 -10.54 21.58
N THR A 317 14.78 -11.58 22.40
CA THR A 317 14.05 -11.60 23.67
C THR A 317 14.85 -10.82 24.70
N HIS A 318 14.34 -9.70 25.19
CA HIS A 318 14.71 -9.19 26.48
C HIS A 318 14.11 -10.13 27.56
N GLY A 319 14.92 -11.08 28.05
CA GLY A 319 14.58 -11.98 29.15
C GLY A 319 14.35 -13.42 28.73
N HIS A 320 15.31 -14.29 29.10
CA HIS A 320 15.28 -15.75 29.25
C HIS A 320 14.17 -16.53 28.47
N GLY A 321 14.37 -16.74 27.18
CA GLY A 321 13.58 -17.67 26.38
C GLY A 321 14.30 -17.97 25.07
N HIS A 322 14.30 -19.22 24.63
CA HIS A 322 14.82 -19.60 23.32
C HIS A 322 14.05 -18.83 22.23
N GLY A 323 14.68 -17.86 21.58
CA GLY A 323 14.08 -17.12 20.48
C GLY A 323 13.65 -18.08 19.36
N GLN A 324 12.38 -18.04 19.00
CA GLN A 324 11.91 -18.74 17.79
C GLN A 324 12.52 -18.05 16.57
N THR A 325 13.03 -18.85 15.63
CA THR A 325 13.53 -18.37 14.36
C THR A 325 12.47 -18.59 13.31
N HIS A 326 12.02 -17.52 12.66
CA HIS A 326 11.05 -17.59 11.57
C HIS A 326 11.77 -17.68 10.22
N GLU A 327 11.23 -18.50 9.32
CA GLU A 327 11.74 -18.63 7.95
C GLU A 327 10.95 -17.70 7.02
N VAL A 328 11.58 -16.63 6.55
CA VAL A 328 10.97 -15.69 5.57
C VAL A 328 11.43 -16.05 4.17
N LYS A 329 10.48 -16.26 3.25
CA LYS A 329 10.75 -16.63 1.86
C LYS A 329 9.96 -15.76 0.89
N SER A 330 10.66 -15.03 0.01
CA SER A 330 10.03 -14.37 -1.14
C SER A 330 9.56 -15.41 -2.15
N MET A 331 8.29 -15.40 -2.48
CA MET A 331 7.67 -16.27 -3.48
C MET A 331 7.69 -15.60 -4.84
N TRP A 332 7.48 -14.31 -4.87
CA TRP A 332 7.58 -13.47 -6.06
C TRP A 332 7.86 -12.02 -5.63
N SER A 333 8.69 -11.31 -6.37
CA SER A 333 8.96 -9.90 -6.12
C SER A 333 9.35 -9.17 -7.40
N LYS A 334 8.94 -7.90 -7.52
CA LYS A 334 9.31 -7.02 -8.64
C LYS A 334 9.44 -5.57 -8.18
N ILE A 335 10.54 -4.94 -8.53
CA ILE A 335 10.77 -3.50 -8.36
C ILE A 335 10.18 -2.79 -9.59
N ILE A 336 8.97 -2.33 -9.48
CA ILE A 336 8.22 -1.63 -10.52
C ILE A 336 7.11 -0.83 -9.88
N THR A 337 6.79 0.33 -10.44
CA THR A 337 5.66 1.15 -10.01
C THR A 337 4.33 0.46 -10.31
N GLY A 338 3.43 0.43 -9.33
CA GLY A 338 2.16 -0.25 -9.47
C GLY A 338 1.32 -0.31 -8.18
N PHE A 339 0.29 -1.11 -8.21
CA PHE A 339 -0.68 -1.30 -7.13
C PHE A 339 -1.18 -2.75 -7.10
N THR A 340 -2.03 -3.08 -6.15
CA THR A 340 -2.65 -4.41 -6.09
C THR A 340 -4.17 -4.33 -6.00
N SER A 341 -4.85 -5.38 -6.51
CA SER A 341 -6.28 -5.56 -6.36
C SER A 341 -6.59 -6.89 -5.66
N HIS A 342 -7.71 -6.91 -4.94
CA HIS A 342 -8.21 -8.10 -4.27
C HIS A 342 -9.64 -8.34 -4.70
N THR A 343 -9.91 -9.49 -5.30
CA THR A 343 -11.23 -9.88 -5.79
C THR A 343 -11.80 -10.99 -4.91
N PHE A 344 -12.91 -10.71 -4.24
CA PHE A 344 -13.68 -11.68 -3.48
C PHE A 344 -14.55 -12.47 -4.44
N MET A 345 -14.30 -13.76 -4.54
CA MET A 345 -14.92 -14.69 -5.50
C MET A 345 -15.67 -15.80 -4.77
N ASP A 346 -16.41 -16.59 -5.54
CA ASP A 346 -17.12 -17.77 -5.05
C ASP A 346 -17.96 -17.44 -3.80
N LYS A 347 -18.79 -16.38 -3.88
CA LYS A 347 -19.60 -15.87 -2.77
C LYS A 347 -18.78 -15.47 -1.54
N GLY A 348 -17.57 -14.98 -1.76
CA GLY A 348 -16.66 -14.52 -0.70
C GLY A 348 -15.92 -15.63 0.04
N THR A 349 -15.86 -16.85 -0.49
CA THR A 349 -15.06 -17.94 0.10
C THR A 349 -13.59 -17.89 -0.30
N LYS A 350 -13.27 -17.14 -1.37
CA LYS A 350 -11.91 -16.97 -1.89
C LYS A 350 -11.61 -15.52 -2.16
N VAL A 351 -10.35 -15.15 -2.02
CA VAL A 351 -9.82 -13.85 -2.46
C VAL A 351 -8.64 -14.08 -3.39
N LYS A 352 -8.76 -13.56 -4.61
CA LYS A 352 -7.67 -13.49 -5.57
C LYS A 352 -7.00 -12.13 -5.44
N THR A 353 -5.69 -12.11 -5.21
CA THR A 353 -4.85 -10.92 -5.19
C THR A 353 -4.06 -10.84 -6.47
N GLU A 354 -4.07 -9.69 -7.14
CA GLU A 354 -3.37 -9.45 -8.40
C GLU A 354 -2.49 -8.21 -8.27
N TYR A 355 -1.24 -8.33 -8.69
CA TYR A 355 -0.28 -7.22 -8.75
C TYR A 355 -0.28 -6.62 -10.15
N TRP A 356 -0.50 -5.32 -10.22
CA TRP A 356 -0.66 -4.56 -11.46
C TRP A 356 0.48 -3.58 -11.66
N ASP A 357 1.00 -3.49 -12.90
CA ASP A 357 1.82 -2.35 -13.29
C ASP A 357 0.93 -1.15 -13.73
N THR A 358 1.58 -0.02 -13.98
CA THR A 358 0.88 1.21 -14.42
C THR A 358 0.35 1.13 -15.86
N ASN A 359 0.66 0.07 -16.62
CA ASN A 359 0.15 -0.18 -17.97
C ASN A 359 -1.03 -1.18 -17.98
N GLN A 360 -1.65 -1.43 -16.83
CA GLN A 360 -2.78 -2.37 -16.68
C GLN A 360 -2.40 -3.84 -16.96
N ASN A 361 -1.14 -4.22 -16.79
CA ASN A 361 -0.74 -5.62 -16.89
C ASN A 361 -0.76 -6.27 -15.51
N VAL A 362 -1.37 -7.45 -15.39
CA VAL A 362 -1.20 -8.33 -14.24
C VAL A 362 0.19 -8.96 -14.32
N LEU A 363 1.00 -8.70 -13.31
CA LEU A 363 2.37 -9.19 -13.22
C LEU A 363 2.47 -10.54 -12.52
N TYR A 364 1.62 -10.73 -11.52
CA TYR A 364 1.55 -11.93 -10.69
C TYR A 364 0.21 -11.99 -9.97
N ASP A 365 -0.26 -13.18 -9.64
CA ASP A 365 -1.45 -13.38 -8.82
C ASP A 365 -1.32 -14.58 -7.88
N PHE A 366 -2.07 -14.55 -6.80
CA PHE A 366 -2.28 -15.69 -5.91
C PHE A 366 -3.69 -15.67 -5.33
N THR A 367 -4.14 -16.80 -4.83
CA THR A 367 -5.48 -16.93 -4.24
C THR A 367 -5.37 -17.52 -2.84
N ILE A 368 -6.08 -16.90 -1.89
CA ILE A 368 -6.30 -17.44 -0.56
C ILE A 368 -7.76 -17.90 -0.43
N SER A 369 -7.98 -18.95 0.34
CA SER A 369 -9.31 -19.49 0.62
C SER A 369 -9.55 -19.50 2.13
N LYS A 370 -10.78 -19.27 2.56
CA LYS A 370 -11.15 -19.56 3.94
C LYS A 370 -10.96 -21.05 4.19
N GLN A 371 -10.32 -21.37 5.29
CA GLN A 371 -10.26 -22.76 5.73
C GLN A 371 -11.68 -23.17 6.17
N SER A 372 -12.17 -24.26 5.58
CA SER A 372 -13.47 -24.86 5.91
C SER A 372 -13.42 -25.51 7.28
#